data_fd919b1621c461f6908a6b819692e052
#
_entry.id   fd919b1621c461f6908a6b819692e052
#
_cell.length_a   1.000
_cell.length_b   1.000
_cell.length_c   1.000
_cell.angle_alpha   90.00
_cell.angle_beta   90.00
_cell.angle_gamma   90.00
#
_symmetry.space_group_name_H-M   'P 1'
#
loop_
_entity.id
_entity.type
_entity.pdbx_description
1 polymer ?
#
loop_
_entity_poly.entity_id
_entity_poly.type
_entity_poly.pdbx_seq_one_letter_code
_entity_poly.pdbx_strand_id
1 'polypeptide(L)'
;MNKFYANERSVLILLALLKAHNIKRVIASPGTTNLSLVASLQSDPFFEMYSCVDERSAAYMACGIAAETGEPVVITCTGATASRNYPSGLTEAYYRKLQILAITGTQDETKIGHLHAQVIDRSVIPNDVVRYSTHIRATYTDEDAYYTELKINQAINELFRHGGGPVHINLHTLYIRDFHVNSLPAVRAIHCLDYTKIDSFPKLPKGRIGVFVGSHATFTPELTMAVDNFCSAHDAVCFCDNTSGYYGKYRMNYALLGSQEKAEYTNINVLDLCIHIGEISADYATLGNMVRKNVWRVSEDGEIRDQFKKLTYVFEMSEIDFFKYYTPDEFDLKRDYLMECQKLDEAIRARLPEIPFSNVWIASQLYDKLPSGSEIHFGVLNSIRSWNLFNLPRDVHSFANVGGFGIDGGVSSMLGASFINHNRLYFGVFGDLAFFYDMNSIGNRHVGSNVRIMVINNGRGQEFRNHYHTGSIFGKDADKYIAAGGHFGNMSKTLLKDYAENLGFTYISASDKEEFKNVYATFVNPNLTDSPILFECFTDTDDEANALKAYWNADKDIKNTIINKVIEVSGGKQALRNVLGPRGIKFFRTILNKRT
;
A
#
# COMPACT_ATOMS: atom_id res chain seq x y z
N MET A 1 -43.16 12.76 3.68
CA MET A 1 -42.46 14.06 3.87
C MET A 1 -41.29 14.15 2.90
N ASN A 2 -41.12 15.28 2.24
CA ASN A 2 -39.93 15.47 1.43
C ASN A 2 -38.72 15.55 2.35
N LYS A 3 -37.63 14.82 2.03
CA LYS A 3 -36.38 14.88 2.77
C LYS A 3 -35.61 16.13 2.37
N PHE A 4 -35.12 16.88 3.34
CA PHE A 4 -34.33 18.09 3.12
C PHE A 4 -33.07 18.02 3.97
N TYR A 5 -31.96 17.65 3.33
CA TYR A 5 -30.66 17.60 3.99
C TYR A 5 -29.89 18.90 3.78
N ALA A 6 -29.07 19.23 4.73
CA ALA A 6 -28.10 20.30 4.61
C ALA A 6 -27.16 20.06 3.42
N ASN A 7 -26.91 21.07 2.61
CA ASN A 7 -25.92 20.99 1.52
C ASN A 7 -24.50 21.06 2.09
N GLU A 8 -24.17 20.11 2.92
CA GLU A 8 -22.90 19.99 3.62
C GLU A 8 -22.36 18.57 3.49
N ARG A 9 -21.32 18.40 2.68
CA ARG A 9 -20.86 17.09 2.21
C ARG A 9 -20.46 16.15 3.35
N SER A 10 -19.82 16.67 4.43
CA SER A 10 -19.46 15.88 5.62
C SER A 10 -20.70 15.33 6.34
N VAL A 11 -21.73 16.14 6.48
CA VAL A 11 -23.02 15.74 7.08
C VAL A 11 -23.71 14.69 6.23
N LEU A 12 -23.76 14.89 4.91
CA LEU A 12 -24.38 13.93 3.98
C LEU A 12 -23.71 12.56 4.02
N ILE A 13 -22.37 12.52 4.04
CA ILE A 13 -21.59 11.27 4.16
C ILE A 13 -21.86 10.58 5.50
N LEU A 14 -21.88 11.35 6.60
CA LEU A 14 -22.19 10.82 7.93
C LEU A 14 -23.58 10.17 7.98
N LEU A 15 -24.61 10.86 7.50
CA LEU A 15 -25.97 10.31 7.47
C LEU A 15 -26.06 9.05 6.62
N ALA A 16 -25.40 9.05 5.45
CA ALA A 16 -25.38 7.90 4.57
C ALA A 16 -24.72 6.68 5.25
N LEU A 17 -23.62 6.87 5.97
CA LEU A 17 -22.94 5.81 6.71
C LEU A 17 -23.76 5.34 7.93
N LEU A 18 -24.38 6.23 8.68
CA LEU A 18 -25.29 5.82 9.76
C LEU A 18 -26.40 4.92 9.25
N LYS A 19 -26.98 5.22 8.08
CA LYS A 19 -28.00 4.39 7.44
C LYS A 19 -27.42 3.06 6.95
N ALA A 20 -26.25 3.07 6.34
CA ALA A 20 -25.59 1.86 5.85
C ALA A 20 -25.24 0.87 6.98
N HIS A 21 -24.95 1.38 8.17
CA HIS A 21 -24.70 0.59 9.38
C HIS A 21 -25.95 0.39 10.26
N ASN A 22 -27.14 0.78 9.79
CA ASN A 22 -28.42 0.67 10.50
C ASN A 22 -28.44 1.35 11.88
N ILE A 23 -27.75 2.47 12.04
CA ILE A 23 -27.73 3.27 13.27
C ILE A 23 -28.84 4.33 13.15
N LYS A 24 -29.93 4.19 13.91
CA LYS A 24 -31.15 4.97 13.71
C LYS A 24 -31.56 5.85 14.89
N ARG A 25 -31.20 5.50 16.13
CA ARG A 25 -31.65 6.25 17.33
C ARG A 25 -30.74 7.42 17.61
N VAL A 26 -31.33 8.60 17.78
CA VAL A 26 -30.59 9.85 17.97
C VAL A 26 -31.21 10.68 19.10
N ILE A 27 -30.40 11.06 20.09
CA ILE A 27 -30.79 12.08 21.07
C ILE A 27 -30.09 13.38 20.67
N ALA A 28 -30.87 14.41 20.40
CA ALA A 28 -30.37 15.72 20.00
C ALA A 28 -30.53 16.74 21.12
N SER A 29 -29.40 17.34 21.51
CA SER A 29 -29.38 18.55 22.33
C SER A 29 -29.24 19.79 21.42
N PRO A 30 -30.07 20.80 21.57
CA PRO A 30 -30.15 21.92 20.63
C PRO A 30 -28.88 22.79 20.68
N GLY A 31 -28.43 23.25 19.50
CA GLY A 31 -27.30 24.19 19.41
C GLY A 31 -27.01 24.59 17.97
N THR A 32 -26.24 25.64 17.80
CA THR A 32 -25.99 26.23 16.48
C THR A 32 -25.03 25.39 15.64
N THR A 33 -23.96 24.85 16.26
CA THR A 33 -22.94 24.13 15.51
C THR A 33 -23.37 22.70 15.11
N ASN A 34 -24.43 22.13 15.68
CA ASN A 34 -24.99 20.87 15.23
C ASN A 34 -26.28 21.03 14.41
N LEU A 35 -26.66 22.25 14.04
CA LEU A 35 -27.91 22.53 13.34
C LEU A 35 -28.02 21.80 12.01
N SER A 36 -26.98 21.85 11.17
CA SER A 36 -26.95 21.15 9.87
C SER A 36 -27.21 19.66 10.02
N LEU A 37 -26.60 19.04 11.03
CA LEU A 37 -26.76 17.62 11.33
C LEU A 37 -28.19 17.33 11.84
N VAL A 38 -28.64 18.03 12.87
CA VAL A 38 -29.94 17.79 13.50
C VAL A 38 -31.10 18.04 12.52
N ALA A 39 -31.05 19.13 11.74
CA ALA A 39 -32.06 19.44 10.74
C ALA A 39 -32.12 18.35 9.65
N SER A 40 -30.99 17.82 9.23
CA SER A 40 -30.94 16.73 8.26
C SER A 40 -31.48 15.42 8.83
N LEU A 41 -31.12 15.06 10.07
CA LEU A 41 -31.60 13.87 10.76
C LEU A 41 -33.12 13.89 10.95
N GLN A 42 -33.67 14.99 11.45
CA GLN A 42 -35.12 15.12 11.70
C GLN A 42 -35.97 15.08 10.41
N SER A 43 -35.40 15.39 9.26
CA SER A 43 -36.10 15.34 7.97
C SER A 43 -36.19 13.94 7.38
N ASP A 44 -35.40 12.99 7.84
CA ASP A 44 -35.37 11.61 7.34
C ASP A 44 -36.07 10.65 8.31
N PRO A 45 -37.21 10.05 7.92
CA PRO A 45 -38.00 9.14 8.78
C PRO A 45 -37.27 7.84 9.13
N PHE A 46 -36.09 7.59 8.60
CA PHE A 46 -35.22 6.48 9.03
C PHE A 46 -34.75 6.68 10.49
N PHE A 47 -34.53 7.95 10.90
CA PHE A 47 -33.98 8.25 12.22
C PHE A 47 -35.10 8.43 13.26
N GLU A 48 -34.93 7.74 14.39
CA GLU A 48 -35.79 7.86 15.57
C GLU A 48 -35.22 8.97 16.47
N MET A 49 -35.83 10.15 16.43
CA MET A 49 -35.31 11.35 17.10
C MET A 49 -35.91 11.56 18.47
N TYR A 50 -35.05 11.78 19.45
CA TYR A 50 -35.39 12.21 20.82
C TYR A 50 -34.75 13.56 21.12
N SER A 51 -35.44 14.41 21.86
CA SER A 51 -34.91 15.72 22.28
C SER A 51 -34.54 15.71 23.77
N CYS A 52 -33.37 16.20 24.10
CA CYS A 52 -32.95 16.42 25.49
C CYS A 52 -32.09 17.70 25.58
N VAL A 53 -32.56 18.68 26.36
CA VAL A 53 -31.89 19.99 26.46
C VAL A 53 -30.56 19.89 27.25
N ASP A 54 -30.55 19.12 28.33
CA ASP A 54 -29.34 18.87 29.15
C ASP A 54 -28.49 17.77 28.54
N GLU A 55 -27.29 18.09 28.09
CA GLU A 55 -26.39 17.17 27.41
C GLU A 55 -25.92 16.03 28.32
N ARG A 56 -25.71 16.26 29.61
CA ARG A 56 -25.38 15.23 30.58
C ARG A 56 -26.54 14.23 30.70
N SER A 57 -27.75 14.71 30.82
CA SER A 57 -28.95 13.85 30.85
C SER A 57 -29.12 13.09 29.55
N ALA A 58 -28.84 13.72 28.38
CA ALA A 58 -28.86 13.05 27.08
C ALA A 58 -27.90 11.86 27.02
N ALA A 59 -26.67 12.01 27.53
CA ALA A 59 -25.69 10.94 27.56
C ALA A 59 -26.15 9.75 28.45
N TYR A 60 -26.72 10.02 29.62
CA TYR A 60 -27.28 8.95 30.49
C TYR A 60 -28.57 8.33 29.91
N MET A 61 -29.42 9.10 29.24
CA MET A 61 -30.58 8.57 28.51
C MET A 61 -30.13 7.62 27.39
N ALA A 62 -29.05 7.96 26.67
CA ALA A 62 -28.46 7.09 25.67
C ALA A 62 -27.95 5.79 26.27
N CYS A 63 -27.33 5.82 27.47
CA CYS A 63 -26.95 4.61 28.20
C CYS A 63 -28.17 3.72 28.50
N GLY A 64 -29.29 4.33 28.93
CA GLY A 64 -30.53 3.61 29.17
C GLY A 64 -31.09 2.95 27.91
N ILE A 65 -31.18 3.69 26.79
CA ILE A 65 -31.68 3.18 25.53
C ILE A 65 -30.76 2.06 24.99
N ALA A 66 -29.45 2.26 24.99
CA ALA A 66 -28.49 1.29 24.51
C ALA A 66 -28.53 -0.01 25.34
N ALA A 67 -28.69 0.11 26.67
CA ALA A 67 -28.79 -1.04 27.56
C ALA A 67 -30.10 -1.83 27.37
N GLU A 68 -31.21 -1.15 27.12
CA GLU A 68 -32.52 -1.75 26.93
C GLU A 68 -32.64 -2.46 25.57
N THR A 69 -32.05 -1.84 24.53
CA THR A 69 -32.24 -2.30 23.14
C THR A 69 -31.09 -3.15 22.61
N GLY A 70 -29.89 -3.07 23.20
CA GLY A 70 -28.68 -3.64 22.63
C GLY A 70 -28.21 -3.00 21.33
N GLU A 71 -28.78 -1.84 20.96
CA GLU A 71 -28.49 -1.16 19.71
C GLU A 71 -27.73 0.17 19.95
N PRO A 72 -26.92 0.63 18.98
CA PRO A 72 -26.19 1.88 19.11
C PRO A 72 -27.10 3.10 19.17
N VAL A 73 -26.70 4.10 19.94
CA VAL A 73 -27.41 5.37 20.08
C VAL A 73 -26.47 6.52 19.76
N VAL A 74 -26.91 7.41 18.89
CA VAL A 74 -26.22 8.67 18.59
C VAL A 74 -26.65 9.74 19.60
N ILE A 75 -25.69 10.48 20.15
CA ILE A 75 -25.96 11.73 20.87
C ILE A 75 -25.28 12.87 20.14
N THR A 76 -25.97 14.02 20.00
CA THR A 76 -25.37 15.19 19.33
C THR A 76 -25.66 16.48 20.08
N CYS A 77 -24.64 17.32 20.19
CA CYS A 77 -24.73 18.66 20.76
C CYS A 77 -23.80 19.63 20.03
N THR A 78 -23.96 20.92 20.40
CA THR A 78 -23.02 21.96 19.97
C THR A 78 -21.66 21.82 20.65
N GLY A 79 -20.70 22.63 20.22
CA GLY A 79 -19.34 22.67 20.79
C GLY A 79 -19.26 23.26 22.20
N ALA A 80 -18.06 23.56 22.67
CA ALA A 80 -17.75 24.17 23.95
C ALA A 80 -18.27 23.38 25.16
N THR A 81 -18.92 24.07 26.10
CA THR A 81 -19.37 23.49 27.39
C THR A 81 -20.37 22.35 27.21
N ALA A 82 -21.25 22.42 26.22
CA ALA A 82 -22.20 21.35 25.89
C ALA A 82 -21.49 20.00 25.74
N SER A 83 -20.45 19.97 24.93
CA SER A 83 -19.66 18.73 24.73
C SER A 83 -18.93 18.26 26.00
N ARG A 84 -18.64 19.13 26.94
CA ARG A 84 -18.02 18.78 28.24
C ARG A 84 -19.00 18.14 29.22
N ASN A 85 -20.30 18.22 28.98
CA ASN A 85 -21.30 17.54 29.78
C ASN A 85 -21.43 16.05 29.44
N TYR A 86 -20.98 15.61 28.26
CA TYR A 86 -21.03 14.20 27.85
C TYR A 86 -20.10 13.25 28.64
N PRO A 87 -18.87 13.63 29.07
CA PRO A 87 -17.92 12.72 29.70
C PRO A 87 -18.49 11.87 30.82
N SER A 88 -19.36 12.38 31.67
CA SER A 88 -19.93 11.58 32.78
C SER A 88 -20.76 10.38 32.29
N GLY A 89 -21.65 10.60 31.33
CA GLY A 89 -22.45 9.53 30.73
C GLY A 89 -21.62 8.62 29.79
N LEU A 90 -20.63 9.20 29.08
CA LEU A 90 -19.73 8.40 28.25
C LEU A 90 -18.80 7.51 29.09
N THR A 91 -18.34 7.97 30.28
CA THR A 91 -17.60 7.13 31.23
C THR A 91 -18.45 5.94 31.68
N GLU A 92 -19.72 6.15 32.02
CA GLU A 92 -20.66 5.08 32.33
C GLU A 92 -20.77 4.09 31.15
N ALA A 93 -20.93 4.61 29.93
CA ALA A 93 -20.99 3.80 28.71
C ALA A 93 -19.70 3.01 28.46
N TYR A 94 -18.54 3.62 28.74
CA TYR A 94 -17.24 2.98 28.56
C TYR A 94 -17.08 1.72 29.42
N TYR A 95 -17.34 1.84 30.72
CA TYR A 95 -17.21 0.70 31.65
C TYR A 95 -18.30 -0.36 31.48
N ARG A 96 -19.47 0.02 30.96
CA ARG A 96 -20.55 -0.91 30.63
C ARG A 96 -20.51 -1.42 29.18
N LYS A 97 -19.55 -0.95 28.36
CA LYS A 97 -19.42 -1.30 26.94
C LYS A 97 -20.68 -1.00 26.11
N LEU A 98 -21.36 0.12 26.40
CA LEU A 98 -22.56 0.53 25.68
C LEU A 98 -22.17 1.29 24.40
N GLN A 99 -22.81 0.95 23.28
CA GLN A 99 -22.51 1.54 21.98
C GLN A 99 -23.13 2.94 21.87
N ILE A 100 -22.38 3.98 22.21
CA ILE A 100 -22.82 5.37 22.12
C ILE A 100 -21.90 6.12 21.14
N LEU A 101 -22.49 6.68 20.08
CA LEU A 101 -21.79 7.55 19.15
C LEU A 101 -22.05 9.01 19.50
N ALA A 102 -21.09 9.67 20.14
CA ALA A 102 -21.16 11.09 20.44
C ALA A 102 -20.68 11.91 19.24
N ILE A 103 -21.53 12.76 18.69
CA ILE A 103 -21.21 13.66 17.59
C ILE A 103 -21.33 15.10 18.10
N THR A 104 -20.20 15.78 18.23
CA THR A 104 -20.16 17.16 18.71
C THR A 104 -19.85 18.12 17.55
N GLY A 105 -20.75 19.05 17.29
CA GLY A 105 -20.54 20.09 16.29
C GLY A 105 -19.37 21.01 16.69
N THR A 106 -18.53 21.41 15.75
CA THR A 106 -17.42 22.33 15.98
C THR A 106 -17.28 23.31 14.81
N GLN A 107 -16.45 24.32 15.00
CA GLN A 107 -15.98 25.21 13.96
C GLN A 107 -14.57 24.78 13.50
N ASP A 108 -14.00 25.52 12.56
CA ASP A 108 -12.67 25.28 12.01
C ASP A 108 -11.60 25.24 13.12
N GLU A 109 -10.69 24.25 13.02
CA GLU A 109 -9.58 24.06 13.97
C GLU A 109 -8.64 25.27 14.04
N THR A 110 -8.55 26.04 12.96
CA THR A 110 -7.74 27.28 12.92
C THR A 110 -8.21 28.34 13.90
N LYS A 111 -9.41 28.17 14.46
CA LYS A 111 -9.97 29.09 15.46
C LYS A 111 -9.62 28.72 16.90
N ILE A 112 -9.06 27.50 17.13
CA ILE A 112 -8.69 27.04 18.48
C ILE A 112 -7.58 27.92 19.04
N GLY A 113 -7.81 28.48 20.26
CA GLY A 113 -6.85 29.35 20.93
C GLY A 113 -6.82 30.79 20.42
N HIS A 114 -7.65 31.15 19.43
CA HIS A 114 -7.66 32.48 18.82
C HIS A 114 -8.87 33.35 19.24
N LEU A 115 -9.35 33.20 20.46
CA LEU A 115 -10.40 34.01 21.10
C LEU A 115 -11.77 33.94 20.37
N HIS A 116 -12.01 32.87 19.62
CA HIS A 116 -13.32 32.63 19.04
C HIS A 116 -14.27 32.01 20.06
N ALA A 117 -15.49 32.55 20.13
CA ALA A 117 -16.52 32.04 21.03
C ALA A 117 -16.90 30.59 20.69
N GLN A 118 -17.11 29.78 21.71
CA GLN A 118 -17.53 28.36 21.59
C GLN A 118 -16.55 27.46 20.84
N VAL A 119 -15.29 27.82 20.68
CA VAL A 119 -14.25 27.02 20.08
C VAL A 119 -13.25 26.62 21.16
N ILE A 120 -13.29 25.34 21.55
CA ILE A 120 -12.40 24.76 22.54
C ILE A 120 -11.62 23.62 21.94
N ASP A 121 -10.44 23.33 22.48
CA ASP A 121 -9.64 22.17 22.09
C ASP A 121 -10.28 20.88 22.64
N ARG A 122 -10.60 19.96 21.72
CA ARG A 122 -11.12 18.63 22.00
C ARG A 122 -10.29 17.53 21.32
N SER A 123 -9.05 17.86 20.97
CA SER A 123 -8.14 16.91 20.32
C SER A 123 -7.77 15.74 21.24
N VAL A 124 -7.80 15.96 22.56
CA VAL A 124 -7.54 14.92 23.56
C VAL A 124 -8.78 14.71 24.42
N ILE A 125 -9.23 13.47 24.51
CA ILE A 125 -10.29 13.01 25.40
C ILE A 125 -9.66 12.01 26.39
N PRO A 126 -10.07 12.01 27.68
CA PRO A 126 -9.57 11.02 28.64
C PRO A 126 -9.78 9.57 28.14
N ASN A 127 -8.82 8.69 28.41
CA ASN A 127 -8.76 7.34 27.86
C ASN A 127 -9.96 6.46 28.24
N ASP A 128 -10.64 6.76 29.33
CA ASP A 128 -11.79 6.00 29.85
C ASP A 128 -13.14 6.67 29.62
N VAL A 129 -13.19 7.60 28.67
CA VAL A 129 -14.43 8.28 28.25
C VAL A 129 -14.92 7.72 26.90
N VAL A 130 -14.02 7.48 25.97
CA VAL A 130 -14.33 6.89 24.65
C VAL A 130 -13.21 5.95 24.20
N ARG A 131 -13.56 4.93 23.41
CA ARG A 131 -12.60 4.00 22.81
C ARG A 131 -11.85 4.61 21.62
N TYR A 132 -12.52 5.47 20.89
CA TYR A 132 -11.98 6.13 19.70
C TYR A 132 -12.54 7.55 19.60
N SER A 133 -11.71 8.48 19.20
CA SER A 133 -12.11 9.85 18.90
C SER A 133 -11.48 10.33 17.60
N THR A 134 -12.25 11.00 16.77
CA THR A 134 -11.77 11.55 15.49
C THR A 134 -12.34 12.91 15.20
N HIS A 135 -11.60 13.71 14.42
CA HIS A 135 -12.04 15.00 13.92
C HIS A 135 -12.36 14.91 12.42
N ILE A 136 -13.54 15.33 12.04
CA ILE A 136 -14.01 15.44 10.67
C ILE A 136 -13.97 16.90 10.24
N ARG A 137 -13.13 17.20 9.27
CA ARG A 137 -13.00 18.55 8.68
C ARG A 137 -14.16 18.86 7.74
N ALA A 138 -14.32 20.13 7.40
CA ALA A 138 -15.18 20.51 6.28
C ALA A 138 -14.70 19.81 4.99
N THR A 139 -15.65 19.27 4.24
CA THR A 139 -15.38 18.40 3.10
C THR A 139 -15.66 19.14 1.79
N TYR A 140 -14.62 19.54 1.07
CA TYR A 140 -14.71 20.31 -0.17
C TYR A 140 -14.33 19.49 -1.40
N THR A 141 -13.29 18.67 -1.30
CA THR A 141 -12.74 17.89 -2.39
C THR A 141 -13.16 16.41 -2.30
N ASP A 142 -12.88 15.62 -3.34
CA ASP A 142 -13.10 14.18 -3.31
C ASP A 142 -12.12 13.47 -2.36
N GLU A 143 -10.92 14.01 -2.18
CA GLU A 143 -9.96 13.49 -1.19
C GLU A 143 -10.45 13.73 0.24
N ASP A 144 -11.03 14.91 0.52
CA ASP A 144 -11.68 15.18 1.81
C ASP A 144 -12.87 14.23 2.04
N ALA A 145 -13.64 13.94 0.99
CA ALA A 145 -14.77 13.02 1.09
C ALA A 145 -14.31 11.60 1.40
N TYR A 146 -13.26 11.13 0.75
CA TYR A 146 -12.64 9.84 1.06
C TYR A 146 -12.13 9.80 2.51
N TYR A 147 -11.42 10.83 2.96
CA TYR A 147 -10.95 10.94 4.34
C TYR A 147 -12.12 10.91 5.34
N THR A 148 -13.18 11.69 5.07
CA THR A 148 -14.39 11.75 5.89
C THR A 148 -15.07 10.38 5.98
N GLU A 149 -15.26 9.70 4.85
CA GLU A 149 -15.83 8.36 4.76
C GLU A 149 -15.00 7.36 5.58
N LEU A 150 -13.67 7.37 5.41
CA LEU A 150 -12.77 6.46 6.12
C LEU A 150 -12.82 6.67 7.64
N LYS A 151 -12.74 7.92 8.11
CA LYS A 151 -12.74 8.25 9.54
C LYS A 151 -14.07 7.94 10.22
N ILE A 152 -15.19 8.17 9.55
CA ILE A 152 -16.50 7.81 10.09
C ILE A 152 -16.64 6.27 10.16
N ASN A 153 -16.21 5.53 9.13
CA ASN A 153 -16.17 4.06 9.19
C ASN A 153 -15.31 3.55 10.35
N GLN A 154 -14.13 4.13 10.58
CA GLN A 154 -13.29 3.78 11.74
C GLN A 154 -14.06 4.00 13.05
N ALA A 155 -14.68 5.16 13.25
CA ALA A 155 -15.45 5.46 14.44
C ALA A 155 -16.64 4.50 14.64
N ILE A 156 -17.40 4.22 13.58
CA ILE A 156 -18.55 3.30 13.66
C ILE A 156 -18.10 1.88 13.99
N ASN A 157 -17.01 1.38 13.39
CA ASN A 157 -16.55 0.02 13.69
C ASN A 157 -16.06 -0.12 15.15
N GLU A 158 -15.45 0.92 15.71
CA GLU A 158 -15.01 0.91 17.11
C GLU A 158 -16.18 0.87 18.13
N LEU A 159 -17.41 1.21 17.72
CA LEU A 159 -18.60 0.97 18.55
C LEU A 159 -18.80 -0.52 18.89
N PHE A 160 -18.35 -1.41 18.00
CA PHE A 160 -18.68 -2.84 18.05
C PHE A 160 -17.49 -3.75 18.33
N ARG A 161 -16.25 -3.30 18.03
CA ARG A 161 -15.05 -4.12 18.20
C ARG A 161 -14.71 -4.35 19.66
N HIS A 162 -14.14 -5.51 19.98
CA HIS A 162 -13.63 -5.90 21.32
C HIS A 162 -14.66 -5.73 22.44
N GLY A 163 -15.91 -6.07 22.16
CA GLY A 163 -17.04 -5.95 23.10
C GLY A 163 -17.75 -4.60 23.07
N GLY A 164 -17.35 -3.70 22.20
CA GLY A 164 -18.01 -2.43 21.99
C GLY A 164 -17.68 -1.33 23.00
N GLY A 165 -18.30 -0.17 22.83
CA GLY A 165 -18.16 0.98 23.73
C GLY A 165 -18.40 2.31 23.04
N PRO A 166 -18.35 3.43 23.79
CA PRO A 166 -18.60 4.74 23.23
C PRO A 166 -17.46 5.24 22.33
N VAL A 167 -17.83 6.01 21.30
CA VAL A 167 -16.89 6.69 20.41
C VAL A 167 -17.30 8.13 20.18
N HIS A 168 -16.38 8.97 19.74
CA HIS A 168 -16.61 10.38 19.53
C HIS A 168 -16.19 10.83 18.13
N ILE A 169 -17.06 11.59 17.49
CA ILE A 169 -16.79 12.35 16.26
C ILE A 169 -16.91 13.83 16.55
N ASN A 170 -15.82 14.57 16.42
CA ASN A 170 -15.82 16.02 16.41
C ASN A 170 -16.06 16.50 14.98
N LEU A 171 -17.28 16.94 14.68
CA LEU A 171 -17.72 17.25 13.33
C LEU A 171 -17.63 18.76 13.07
N HIS A 172 -16.75 19.18 12.16
CA HIS A 172 -16.75 20.55 11.67
C HIS A 172 -17.98 20.76 10.79
N THR A 173 -18.85 21.68 11.18
CA THR A 173 -20.05 22.08 10.45
C THR A 173 -19.93 23.52 9.97
N LEU A 174 -20.56 23.79 8.84
CA LEU A 174 -20.64 25.11 8.23
C LEU A 174 -21.97 25.78 8.63
N TYR A 175 -21.97 27.08 8.81
CA TYR A 175 -23.21 27.85 9.05
C TYR A 175 -23.95 28.08 7.74
N ILE A 176 -24.46 26.99 7.15
CA ILE A 176 -25.20 27.07 5.89
C ILE A 176 -26.69 27.38 6.12
N ARG A 177 -27.31 27.93 5.09
CA ARG A 177 -28.76 28.16 5.03
C ARG A 177 -29.42 27.34 3.93
N ASP A 178 -28.65 26.41 3.31
CA ASP A 178 -29.04 25.61 2.18
C ASP A 178 -29.41 24.19 2.63
N PHE A 179 -30.72 23.88 2.59
CA PHE A 179 -31.32 22.62 3.02
C PHE A 179 -32.22 22.02 1.92
N HIS A 180 -31.76 22.02 0.68
CA HIS A 180 -32.55 21.53 -0.45
C HIS A 180 -32.10 20.17 -1.00
N VAL A 181 -31.03 19.58 -0.44
CA VAL A 181 -30.58 18.26 -0.87
C VAL A 181 -31.61 17.20 -0.45
N ASN A 182 -32.05 16.38 -1.39
CA ASN A 182 -33.10 15.38 -1.18
C ASN A 182 -32.63 13.92 -1.27
N SER A 183 -31.35 13.69 -1.57
CA SER A 183 -30.72 12.38 -1.63
C SER A 183 -29.36 12.38 -0.98
N LEU A 184 -29.02 11.29 -0.30
CA LEU A 184 -27.71 11.08 0.27
C LEU A 184 -26.74 10.53 -0.80
N PRO A 185 -25.42 10.82 -0.68
CA PRO A 185 -24.44 10.25 -1.58
C PRO A 185 -24.34 8.73 -1.41
N ALA A 186 -23.86 8.06 -2.44
CA ALA A 186 -23.39 6.69 -2.31
C ALA A 186 -22.12 6.69 -1.44
N VAL A 187 -22.09 5.83 -0.45
CA VAL A 187 -20.95 5.66 0.47
C VAL A 187 -20.56 4.19 0.53
N ARG A 188 -19.33 3.96 0.92
CA ARG A 188 -18.79 2.63 1.13
C ARG A 188 -18.75 2.33 2.62
N ALA A 189 -19.65 1.45 3.08
CA ALA A 189 -19.59 0.90 4.42
C ALA A 189 -18.45 -0.11 4.53
N ILE A 190 -17.60 0.04 5.55
CA ILE A 190 -16.54 -0.90 5.88
C ILE A 190 -16.98 -1.66 7.13
N HIS A 191 -16.92 -3.01 7.08
CA HIS A 191 -17.35 -3.87 8.18
C HIS A 191 -16.15 -4.63 8.74
N CYS A 192 -15.91 -4.52 10.05
CA CYS A 192 -14.94 -5.34 10.77
C CYS A 192 -15.65 -6.60 11.31
N LEU A 193 -15.14 -7.75 10.93
CA LEU A 193 -15.66 -9.06 11.25
C LEU A 193 -14.61 -9.87 11.99
N ASP A 194 -15.03 -10.60 13.00
CA ASP A 194 -14.21 -11.54 13.77
C ASP A 194 -14.96 -12.90 13.90
N TYR A 195 -14.37 -13.87 14.57
CA TYR A 195 -14.97 -15.20 14.77
C TYR A 195 -16.34 -15.18 15.41
N THR A 196 -16.68 -14.16 16.20
CA THR A 196 -18.00 -14.05 16.85
C THR A 196 -19.10 -13.71 15.86
N LYS A 197 -18.72 -13.27 14.64
CA LYS A 197 -19.61 -12.84 13.55
C LYS A 197 -19.56 -13.78 12.34
N ILE A 198 -19.12 -15.01 12.51
CA ILE A 198 -18.89 -15.96 11.40
C ILE A 198 -20.14 -16.16 10.53
N ASP A 199 -21.34 -16.13 11.11
CA ASP A 199 -22.61 -16.24 10.40
C ASP A 199 -22.90 -15.02 9.47
N SER A 200 -22.20 -13.91 9.71
CA SER A 200 -22.30 -12.67 8.94
C SER A 200 -21.21 -12.56 7.86
N PHE A 201 -20.35 -13.56 7.73
CA PHE A 201 -19.29 -13.51 6.73
C PHE A 201 -19.86 -13.46 5.32
N PRO A 202 -19.43 -12.51 4.48
CA PRO A 202 -19.93 -12.35 3.13
C PRO A 202 -19.54 -13.54 2.25
N LYS A 203 -20.40 -13.90 1.30
CA LYS A 203 -20.04 -14.87 0.27
C LYS A 203 -19.00 -14.25 -0.67
N LEU A 204 -18.07 -15.10 -1.15
CA LEU A 204 -17.14 -14.68 -2.19
C LEU A 204 -17.91 -14.19 -3.43
N PRO A 205 -17.56 -13.05 -4.01
CA PRO A 205 -18.16 -12.59 -5.25
C PRO A 205 -17.79 -13.52 -6.41
N LYS A 206 -18.65 -13.58 -7.40
CA LYS A 206 -18.33 -14.25 -8.66
C LYS A 206 -17.33 -13.41 -9.44
N GLY A 207 -16.41 -14.06 -10.13
CA GLY A 207 -15.43 -13.41 -10.98
C GLY A 207 -13.98 -13.67 -10.55
N ARG A 208 -13.07 -12.80 -10.94
CA ARG A 208 -11.64 -12.97 -10.67
C ARG A 208 -11.29 -12.56 -9.25
N ILE A 209 -10.62 -13.47 -8.56
CA ILE A 209 -10.11 -13.27 -7.22
C ILE A 209 -8.58 -13.23 -7.26
N GLY A 210 -7.99 -12.24 -6.60
CA GLY A 210 -6.56 -12.17 -6.36
C GLY A 210 -6.25 -12.03 -4.88
N VAL A 211 -5.21 -12.70 -4.42
CA VAL A 211 -4.61 -12.48 -3.11
C VAL A 211 -3.43 -11.56 -3.31
N PHE A 212 -3.48 -10.38 -2.75
CA PHE A 212 -2.34 -9.45 -2.76
C PHE A 212 -1.60 -9.56 -1.43
N VAL A 213 -0.32 -9.92 -1.51
CA VAL A 213 0.55 -10.07 -0.34
C VAL A 213 1.54 -8.92 -0.30
N GLY A 214 1.39 -8.02 0.66
CA GLY A 214 2.41 -7.02 0.98
C GLY A 214 3.67 -7.67 1.58
N SER A 215 4.52 -6.91 2.24
CA SER A 215 5.63 -7.51 2.97
C SER A 215 5.09 -8.41 4.08
N HIS A 216 5.69 -9.58 4.22
CA HIS A 216 5.23 -10.60 5.15
C HIS A 216 6.40 -11.47 5.63
N ALA A 217 6.30 -12.01 6.83
CA ALA A 217 7.21 -13.07 7.26
C ALA A 217 7.12 -14.26 6.28
N THR A 218 8.18 -15.06 6.19
CA THR A 218 8.13 -16.29 5.38
C THR A 218 6.94 -17.16 5.84
N PHE A 219 6.08 -17.53 4.90
CA PHE A 219 4.91 -18.34 5.18
C PHE A 219 5.29 -19.69 5.76
N THR A 220 4.59 -20.09 6.81
CA THR A 220 4.68 -21.45 7.32
C THR A 220 4.16 -22.44 6.27
N PRO A 221 4.55 -23.72 6.33
CA PRO A 221 3.97 -24.75 5.44
C PRO A 221 2.45 -24.80 5.51
N GLU A 222 1.87 -24.60 6.71
CA GLU A 222 0.41 -24.59 6.91
C GLU A 222 -0.26 -23.41 6.21
N LEU A 223 0.25 -22.18 6.38
CA LEU A 223 -0.28 -21.01 5.70
C LEU A 223 -0.12 -21.12 4.19
N THR A 224 1.05 -21.62 3.72
CA THR A 224 1.28 -21.85 2.29
C THR A 224 0.24 -22.81 1.72
N MET A 225 -0.05 -23.91 2.42
CA MET A 225 -1.05 -24.89 2.01
C MET A 225 -2.47 -24.30 2.01
N ALA A 226 -2.83 -23.51 3.00
CA ALA A 226 -4.14 -22.86 3.08
C ALA A 226 -4.36 -21.91 1.90
N VAL A 227 -3.36 -21.08 1.56
CA VAL A 227 -3.40 -20.17 0.40
C VAL A 227 -3.39 -20.94 -0.92
N ASP A 228 -2.57 -21.98 -1.07
CA ASP A 228 -2.54 -22.83 -2.26
C ASP A 228 -3.91 -23.48 -2.52
N ASN A 229 -4.55 -24.03 -1.48
CA ASN A 229 -5.86 -24.68 -1.59
C ASN A 229 -6.94 -23.65 -1.96
N PHE A 230 -6.95 -22.49 -1.31
CA PHE A 230 -7.87 -21.41 -1.64
C PHE A 230 -7.73 -20.96 -3.09
N CYS A 231 -6.50 -20.69 -3.54
CA CYS A 231 -6.24 -20.27 -4.92
C CYS A 231 -6.66 -21.36 -5.92
N SER A 232 -6.42 -22.62 -5.60
CA SER A 232 -6.84 -23.75 -6.42
C SER A 232 -8.36 -23.85 -6.54
N ALA A 233 -9.08 -23.77 -5.43
CA ALA A 233 -10.53 -23.90 -5.40
C ALA A 233 -11.24 -22.78 -6.18
N HIS A 234 -10.69 -21.58 -6.14
CA HIS A 234 -11.33 -20.37 -6.69
C HIS A 234 -10.69 -19.84 -7.97
N ASP A 235 -9.74 -20.56 -8.58
CA ASP A 235 -8.94 -20.07 -9.71
C ASP A 235 -8.34 -18.68 -9.42
N ALA A 236 -7.77 -18.52 -8.22
CA ALA A 236 -7.18 -17.28 -7.77
C ALA A 236 -5.66 -17.25 -7.96
N VAL A 237 -5.07 -16.06 -7.97
CA VAL A 237 -3.62 -15.83 -8.10
C VAL A 237 -3.12 -15.07 -6.88
N CYS A 238 -1.96 -15.47 -6.38
CA CYS A 238 -1.28 -14.80 -5.28
C CYS A 238 -0.23 -13.83 -5.85
N PHE A 239 -0.58 -12.54 -5.86
CA PHE A 239 0.27 -11.46 -6.37
C PHE A 239 1.25 -11.03 -5.29
N CYS A 240 2.53 -11.12 -5.62
CA CYS A 240 3.64 -10.95 -4.69
C CYS A 240 4.71 -10.02 -5.25
N ASP A 241 5.53 -9.53 -4.33
CA ASP A 241 6.88 -9.07 -4.63
C ASP A 241 7.91 -9.94 -3.88
N ASN A 242 9.19 -9.56 -3.93
CA ASN A 242 10.23 -10.34 -3.26
C ASN A 242 10.20 -10.21 -1.73
N THR A 243 9.37 -9.35 -1.13
CA THR A 243 9.21 -9.25 0.33
C THR A 243 7.96 -9.96 0.86
N SER A 244 7.16 -10.58 0.00
CA SER A 244 5.86 -11.14 0.36
C SER A 244 5.90 -12.45 1.14
N GLY A 245 7.06 -13.10 1.28
CA GLY A 245 7.23 -14.31 2.09
C GLY A 245 6.50 -15.58 1.60
N TYR A 246 5.65 -15.48 0.59
CA TYR A 246 4.92 -16.61 0.02
C TYR A 246 5.67 -17.21 -1.18
N TYR A 247 5.97 -18.52 -1.12
CA TYR A 247 6.68 -19.28 -2.15
C TYR A 247 5.87 -20.47 -2.70
N GLY A 248 4.55 -20.43 -2.51
CA GLY A 248 3.62 -21.48 -2.92
C GLY A 248 3.39 -21.56 -4.44
N LYS A 249 2.48 -22.47 -4.83
CA LYS A 249 2.23 -22.86 -6.23
C LYS A 249 1.52 -21.79 -7.06
N TYR A 250 0.83 -20.84 -6.40
CA TYR A 250 0.01 -19.80 -7.04
C TYR A 250 0.67 -18.42 -7.03
N ARG A 251 1.97 -18.38 -6.71
CA ARG A 251 2.77 -17.15 -6.70
C ARG A 251 2.90 -16.56 -8.10
N MET A 252 2.61 -15.28 -8.21
CA MET A 252 2.91 -14.43 -9.35
C MET A 252 3.67 -13.20 -8.89
N ASN A 253 4.93 -13.06 -9.26
CA ASN A 253 5.66 -11.81 -9.09
C ASN A 253 5.07 -10.78 -10.06
N TYR A 254 4.45 -9.74 -9.52
CA TYR A 254 3.65 -8.81 -10.33
C TYR A 254 4.40 -7.55 -10.75
N ALA A 255 5.61 -7.32 -10.24
CA ALA A 255 6.32 -6.06 -10.44
C ALA A 255 6.57 -5.73 -11.93
N LEU A 256 6.96 -6.71 -12.75
CA LEU A 256 7.16 -6.47 -14.18
C LEU A 256 5.84 -6.20 -14.91
N LEU A 257 4.79 -6.98 -14.64
CA LEU A 257 3.46 -6.76 -15.21
C LEU A 257 2.86 -5.43 -14.74
N GLY A 258 2.95 -5.15 -13.44
CA GLY A 258 2.39 -3.95 -12.83
C GLY A 258 3.08 -2.65 -13.25
N SER A 259 4.33 -2.73 -13.71
CA SER A 259 5.09 -1.57 -14.17
C SER A 259 4.78 -1.15 -15.61
N GLN A 260 4.12 -2.00 -16.42
CA GLN A 260 3.84 -1.67 -17.81
C GLN A 260 2.79 -0.55 -17.92
N GLU A 261 3.16 0.61 -18.47
CA GLU A 261 2.29 1.81 -18.50
C GLU A 261 1.06 1.69 -19.41
N LYS A 262 1.09 0.78 -20.38
CA LYS A 262 0.00 0.57 -21.36
C LYS A 262 -0.34 -0.90 -21.47
N ALA A 263 -0.64 -1.52 -20.34
CA ALA A 263 -1.16 -2.87 -20.38
C ALA A 263 -2.55 -2.86 -21.03
N GLU A 264 -2.65 -3.25 -22.29
CA GLU A 264 -3.91 -3.59 -22.96
C GLU A 264 -4.56 -4.85 -22.38
N TYR A 265 -4.19 -5.19 -21.16
CA TYR A 265 -4.51 -6.42 -20.46
C TYR A 265 -5.77 -6.26 -19.61
N THR A 266 -6.75 -5.54 -20.14
CA THR A 266 -7.98 -5.14 -19.46
C THR A 266 -8.73 -6.29 -18.78
N ASN A 267 -8.47 -7.53 -19.17
CA ASN A 267 -9.15 -8.68 -18.56
C ASN A 267 -8.35 -9.35 -17.44
N ILE A 268 -7.01 -9.34 -17.50
CA ILE A 268 -6.16 -10.02 -16.51
C ILE A 268 -5.97 -9.18 -15.25
N ASN A 269 -5.88 -7.88 -15.39
CA ASN A 269 -5.60 -6.95 -14.30
C ASN A 269 -6.85 -6.39 -13.60
N VAL A 270 -8.06 -6.90 -13.91
CA VAL A 270 -9.29 -6.51 -13.23
C VAL A 270 -9.71 -7.59 -12.25
N LEU A 271 -9.67 -7.28 -10.96
CA LEU A 271 -10.13 -8.16 -9.88
C LEU A 271 -11.52 -7.76 -9.42
N ASP A 272 -12.43 -8.72 -9.36
CA ASP A 272 -13.73 -8.57 -8.70
C ASP A 272 -13.57 -8.55 -7.18
N LEU A 273 -12.59 -9.32 -6.67
CA LEU A 273 -12.16 -9.30 -5.27
C LEU A 273 -10.63 -9.33 -5.18
N CYS A 274 -10.08 -8.45 -4.38
CA CYS A 274 -8.70 -8.50 -3.90
C CYS A 274 -8.69 -8.80 -2.41
N ILE A 275 -8.13 -9.93 -2.02
CA ILE A 275 -7.86 -10.24 -0.61
C ILE A 275 -6.46 -9.69 -0.31
N HIS A 276 -6.39 -8.76 0.63
CA HIS A 276 -5.15 -8.07 1.01
C HIS A 276 -4.65 -8.60 2.34
N ILE A 277 -3.46 -9.20 2.33
CA ILE A 277 -2.73 -9.67 3.50
C ILE A 277 -1.31 -9.08 3.53
N GLY A 278 -0.64 -9.23 4.65
CA GLY A 278 0.69 -8.63 4.85
C GLY A 278 0.64 -7.12 5.03
N GLU A 279 1.80 -6.48 4.99
CA GLU A 279 1.98 -5.07 5.33
C GLU A 279 2.36 -4.22 4.11
N ILE A 280 3.26 -3.24 4.27
CA ILE A 280 3.64 -2.31 3.21
C ILE A 280 4.36 -3.06 2.09
N SER A 281 3.89 -2.94 0.84
CA SER A 281 4.63 -3.48 -0.31
C SER A 281 5.93 -2.73 -0.54
N ALA A 282 6.98 -3.46 -0.89
CA ALA A 282 8.30 -2.90 -1.13
C ALA A 282 8.39 -2.06 -2.40
N ASP A 283 7.46 -2.23 -3.35
CA ASP A 283 7.53 -1.59 -4.66
C ASP A 283 6.16 -1.15 -5.17
N TYR A 284 6.09 0.09 -5.64
CA TYR A 284 4.90 0.66 -6.26
C TYR A 284 4.49 -0.04 -7.56
N ALA A 285 5.43 -0.65 -8.30
CA ALA A 285 5.13 -1.39 -9.52
C ALA A 285 4.28 -2.62 -9.22
N THR A 286 4.50 -3.30 -8.09
CA THR A 286 3.67 -4.41 -7.61
C THR A 286 2.23 -3.98 -7.30
N LEU A 287 2.04 -2.73 -6.91
CA LEU A 287 0.72 -2.12 -6.68
C LEU A 287 0.04 -1.64 -7.96
N GLY A 288 0.82 -1.39 -9.02
CA GLY A 288 0.39 -0.71 -10.25
C GLY A 288 -0.56 -1.52 -11.13
N ASN A 289 -1.20 -0.85 -12.06
CA ASN A 289 -2.04 -1.34 -13.18
C ASN A 289 -3.17 -2.34 -12.82
N MET A 290 -3.37 -2.71 -11.58
CA MET A 290 -4.42 -3.62 -11.16
C MET A 290 -5.67 -2.87 -10.72
N VAL A 291 -6.78 -3.08 -11.41
CA VAL A 291 -8.09 -2.54 -11.07
C VAL A 291 -8.76 -3.49 -10.05
N ARG A 292 -8.99 -3.00 -8.85
CA ARG A 292 -9.65 -3.72 -7.76
C ARG A 292 -11.04 -3.16 -7.57
N LYS A 293 -12.08 -3.98 -7.83
CA LYS A 293 -13.48 -3.54 -7.63
C LYS A 293 -13.86 -3.57 -6.15
N ASN A 294 -13.34 -4.54 -5.43
CA ASN A 294 -13.60 -4.76 -4.02
C ASN A 294 -12.32 -5.26 -3.32
N VAL A 295 -12.09 -4.83 -2.09
CA VAL A 295 -10.94 -5.25 -1.27
C VAL A 295 -11.43 -5.75 0.07
N TRP A 296 -10.93 -6.93 0.47
CA TRP A 296 -11.07 -7.50 1.80
C TRP A 296 -9.68 -7.57 2.43
N ARG A 297 -9.51 -7.03 3.62
CA ARG A 297 -8.28 -7.17 4.38
C ARG A 297 -8.42 -8.27 5.42
N VAL A 298 -7.41 -9.11 5.53
CA VAL A 298 -7.28 -10.08 6.62
C VAL A 298 -6.06 -9.71 7.46
N SER A 299 -6.27 -9.53 8.75
CA SER A 299 -5.21 -9.13 9.68
C SER A 299 -5.68 -9.39 11.12
N GLU A 300 -4.83 -9.97 11.96
CA GLU A 300 -5.14 -10.23 13.37
C GLU A 300 -5.38 -8.95 14.19
N ASP A 301 -4.84 -7.80 13.75
CA ASP A 301 -5.08 -6.52 14.41
C ASP A 301 -6.43 -5.89 14.07
N GLY A 302 -7.12 -6.35 13.00
CA GLY A 302 -8.42 -5.86 12.58
C GLY A 302 -8.45 -4.38 12.20
N GLU A 303 -7.30 -3.74 11.93
CA GLU A 303 -7.23 -2.33 11.63
C GLU A 303 -7.71 -2.00 10.21
N ILE A 304 -8.47 -0.91 10.09
CA ILE A 304 -8.92 -0.41 8.79
C ILE A 304 -7.74 0.27 8.08
N ARG A 305 -7.13 -0.44 7.12
CA ARG A 305 -6.05 0.04 6.24
C ARG A 305 -6.49 -0.06 4.80
N ASP A 306 -6.84 1.05 4.19
CA ASP A 306 -7.47 1.10 2.85
C ASP A 306 -6.54 1.68 1.78
N GLN A 307 -5.41 1.06 1.55
CA GLN A 307 -4.41 1.48 0.56
C GLN A 307 -5.00 1.61 -0.86
N PHE A 308 -5.96 0.78 -1.20
CA PHE A 308 -6.53 0.71 -2.54
C PHE A 308 -7.81 1.53 -2.73
N LYS A 309 -8.28 2.23 -1.70
CA LYS A 309 -9.53 3.01 -1.69
C LYS A 309 -10.77 2.19 -2.11
N LYS A 310 -10.77 0.88 -1.80
CA LYS A 310 -11.81 -0.10 -2.18
C LYS A 310 -12.15 -1.10 -1.07
N LEU A 311 -11.66 -0.88 0.15
CA LEU A 311 -11.89 -1.75 1.29
C LEU A 311 -13.37 -1.79 1.68
N THR A 312 -13.93 -3.00 1.84
CA THR A 312 -15.32 -3.20 2.30
C THR A 312 -15.40 -4.07 3.55
N TYR A 313 -14.48 -5.03 3.70
CA TYR A 313 -14.42 -5.88 4.88
C TYR A 313 -13.01 -5.96 5.44
N VAL A 314 -12.93 -5.98 6.77
CA VAL A 314 -11.72 -6.32 7.52
C VAL A 314 -12.05 -7.56 8.34
N PHE A 315 -11.28 -8.61 8.18
CA PHE A 315 -11.39 -9.85 8.95
C PHE A 315 -10.32 -9.84 10.03
N GLU A 316 -10.75 -9.65 11.28
CA GLU A 316 -9.89 -9.70 12.47
C GLU A 316 -9.71 -11.17 12.90
N MET A 317 -8.81 -11.86 12.21
CA MET A 317 -8.56 -13.28 12.39
C MET A 317 -7.23 -13.69 11.76
N SER A 318 -6.77 -14.92 12.07
CA SER A 318 -5.60 -15.47 11.42
C SER A 318 -5.83 -15.69 9.92
N GLU A 319 -4.80 -15.49 9.12
CA GLU A 319 -4.87 -15.73 7.68
C GLU A 319 -5.17 -17.21 7.37
N ILE A 320 -4.60 -18.13 8.14
CA ILE A 320 -4.83 -19.57 8.00
C ILE A 320 -6.32 -19.91 8.12
N ASP A 321 -6.97 -19.38 9.14
CA ASP A 321 -8.39 -19.66 9.40
C ASP A 321 -9.29 -19.01 8.35
N PHE A 322 -8.94 -17.79 7.90
CA PHE A 322 -9.65 -17.13 6.81
C PHE A 322 -9.62 -17.98 5.54
N PHE A 323 -8.44 -18.40 5.10
CA PHE A 323 -8.33 -19.19 3.87
C PHE A 323 -8.96 -20.57 4.00
N LYS A 324 -8.84 -21.23 5.18
CA LYS A 324 -9.55 -22.48 5.44
C LYS A 324 -11.07 -22.31 5.39
N TYR A 325 -11.62 -21.24 5.98
CA TYR A 325 -13.07 -20.97 5.99
C TYR A 325 -13.64 -20.82 4.57
N TYR A 326 -12.93 -20.10 3.70
CA TYR A 326 -13.39 -19.86 2.34
C TYR A 326 -12.99 -20.96 1.34
N THR A 327 -12.26 -21.98 1.74
CA THR A 327 -11.93 -23.13 0.89
C THR A 327 -12.97 -24.24 1.10
N PRO A 328 -13.68 -24.69 0.05
CA PRO A 328 -14.57 -25.84 0.17
C PRO A 328 -13.80 -27.12 0.55
N ASP A 329 -14.48 -28.07 1.20
CA ASP A 329 -13.87 -29.37 1.54
C ASP A 329 -13.48 -30.17 0.29
N GLU A 330 -14.27 -30.05 -0.78
CA GLU A 330 -14.03 -30.68 -2.08
C GLU A 330 -13.95 -29.61 -3.16
N PHE A 331 -12.91 -29.64 -3.98
CA PHE A 331 -12.74 -28.71 -5.10
C PHE A 331 -11.85 -29.28 -6.20
N ASP A 332 -12.09 -28.83 -7.43
CA ASP A 332 -11.21 -29.11 -8.57
C ASP A 332 -9.97 -28.21 -8.56
N LEU A 333 -8.84 -28.77 -8.99
CA LEU A 333 -7.60 -28.01 -9.11
C LEU A 333 -7.68 -27.06 -10.30
N LYS A 334 -7.73 -25.76 -10.04
CA LYS A 334 -7.79 -24.70 -11.07
C LYS A 334 -6.50 -23.91 -11.09
N ARG A 335 -6.08 -23.50 -12.26
CA ARG A 335 -4.87 -22.69 -12.51
C ARG A 335 -4.97 -21.79 -13.74
N ASP A 336 -6.15 -21.66 -14.33
CA ASP A 336 -6.31 -20.98 -15.62
C ASP A 336 -5.88 -19.53 -15.52
N TYR A 337 -6.30 -18.83 -14.46
CA TYR A 337 -5.93 -17.43 -14.24
C TYR A 337 -4.42 -17.27 -14.00
N LEU A 338 -3.78 -18.16 -13.23
CA LEU A 338 -2.32 -18.14 -13.05
C LEU A 338 -1.59 -18.35 -14.38
N MET A 339 -2.04 -19.32 -15.19
CA MET A 339 -1.44 -19.58 -16.51
C MET A 339 -1.60 -18.39 -17.47
N GLU A 340 -2.75 -17.69 -17.43
CA GLU A 340 -2.93 -16.46 -18.20
C GLU A 340 -1.89 -15.38 -17.77
N CYS A 341 -1.72 -15.17 -16.46
CA CYS A 341 -0.73 -14.21 -15.93
C CYS A 341 0.70 -14.59 -16.33
N GLN A 342 1.07 -15.86 -16.20
CA GLN A 342 2.40 -16.36 -16.55
C GLN A 342 2.69 -16.20 -18.05
N LYS A 343 1.74 -16.57 -18.90
CA LYS A 343 1.86 -16.40 -20.36
C LYS A 343 2.09 -14.94 -20.75
N LEU A 344 1.44 -14.03 -20.06
CA LEU A 344 1.62 -12.61 -20.29
C LEU A 344 3.00 -12.13 -19.83
N ASP A 345 3.44 -12.52 -18.63
CA ASP A 345 4.76 -12.20 -18.11
C ASP A 345 5.87 -12.72 -19.06
N GLU A 346 5.73 -13.97 -19.53
CA GLU A 346 6.64 -14.56 -20.52
C GLU A 346 6.67 -13.75 -21.83
N ALA A 347 5.50 -13.31 -22.30
CA ALA A 347 5.41 -12.51 -23.51
C ALA A 347 6.08 -11.12 -23.36
N ILE A 348 6.03 -10.53 -22.17
CA ILE A 348 6.74 -9.27 -21.87
C ILE A 348 8.24 -9.54 -21.77
N ARG A 349 8.65 -10.58 -21.03
CA ARG A 349 10.08 -10.96 -20.90
C ARG A 349 10.76 -11.25 -22.23
N ALA A 350 10.06 -11.89 -23.15
CA ALA A 350 10.57 -12.16 -24.50
C ALA A 350 10.84 -10.89 -25.34
N ARG A 351 10.36 -9.75 -24.88
CA ARG A 351 10.46 -8.44 -25.56
C ARG A 351 11.37 -7.45 -24.84
N LEU A 352 11.92 -7.83 -23.69
CA LEU A 352 12.82 -6.96 -22.95
C LEU A 352 14.05 -6.61 -23.80
N PRO A 353 14.39 -5.32 -23.92
CA PRO A 353 15.54 -4.90 -24.70
C PRO A 353 16.85 -5.23 -23.97
N GLU A 354 17.93 -5.23 -24.71
CA GLU A 354 19.25 -5.17 -24.11
C GLU A 354 19.43 -3.80 -23.41
N ILE A 355 19.92 -3.83 -22.18
CA ILE A 355 20.10 -2.63 -21.34
C ILE A 355 21.57 -2.45 -20.95
N PRO A 356 22.00 -1.22 -20.63
CA PRO A 356 23.37 -0.95 -20.18
C PRO A 356 23.68 -1.63 -18.83
N PHE A 357 24.95 -1.58 -18.43
CA PHE A 357 25.39 -2.01 -17.11
C PHE A 357 24.71 -1.15 -16.04
N SER A 358 23.87 -1.78 -15.23
CA SER A 358 22.99 -1.12 -14.27
C SER A 358 22.50 -2.12 -13.24
N ASN A 359 21.85 -1.67 -12.17
CA ASN A 359 21.29 -2.56 -11.15
C ASN A 359 20.26 -3.54 -11.74
N VAL A 360 19.42 -3.09 -12.69
CA VAL A 360 18.48 -3.98 -13.41
C VAL A 360 19.23 -5.03 -14.22
N TRP A 361 20.31 -4.66 -14.90
CA TRP A 361 21.15 -5.62 -15.63
C TRP A 361 21.82 -6.62 -14.68
N ILE A 362 22.40 -6.14 -13.58
CA ILE A 362 23.03 -6.97 -12.55
C ILE A 362 22.01 -7.97 -11.99
N ALA A 363 20.81 -7.50 -11.63
CA ALA A 363 19.73 -8.35 -11.15
C ALA A 363 19.38 -9.44 -12.20
N SER A 364 19.32 -9.08 -13.49
CA SER A 364 19.05 -10.04 -14.58
C SER A 364 20.10 -11.13 -14.73
N GLN A 365 21.34 -10.87 -14.28
CA GLN A 365 22.43 -11.85 -14.34
C GLN A 365 22.52 -12.75 -13.11
N LEU A 366 21.99 -12.32 -11.96
CA LEU A 366 22.20 -12.99 -10.68
C LEU A 366 20.95 -13.61 -10.04
N TYR A 367 19.74 -13.18 -10.44
CA TYR A 367 18.51 -13.55 -9.74
C TYR A 367 18.33 -15.06 -9.59
N ASP A 368 18.77 -15.86 -10.56
CA ASP A 368 18.68 -17.33 -10.62
C ASP A 368 19.96 -18.06 -10.18
N LYS A 369 21.00 -17.31 -9.81
CA LYS A 369 22.32 -17.86 -9.42
C LYS A 369 22.58 -17.80 -7.92
N LEU A 370 21.66 -17.28 -7.15
CA LEU A 370 21.80 -17.27 -5.70
C LEU A 370 21.78 -18.70 -5.17
N PRO A 371 22.70 -19.08 -4.27
CA PRO A 371 22.78 -20.41 -3.72
C PRO A 371 21.50 -20.83 -2.99
N SER A 372 21.11 -22.08 -3.17
CA SER A 372 19.96 -22.71 -2.50
C SER A 372 20.03 -22.52 -0.98
N GLY A 373 18.91 -22.16 -0.36
CA GLY A 373 18.79 -21.94 1.08
C GLY A 373 19.45 -20.66 1.60
N SER A 374 19.97 -19.80 0.71
CA SER A 374 20.50 -18.48 1.12
C SER A 374 19.38 -17.49 1.43
N GLU A 375 19.78 -16.36 2.01
CA GLU A 375 18.90 -15.24 2.33
C GLU A 375 19.42 -13.97 1.68
N ILE A 376 18.54 -13.12 1.13
CA ILE A 376 18.94 -11.87 0.51
C ILE A 376 18.17 -10.68 1.07
N HIS A 377 18.88 -9.63 1.42
CA HIS A 377 18.35 -8.37 1.90
C HIS A 377 18.55 -7.26 0.87
N PHE A 378 17.50 -6.49 0.64
CA PHE A 378 17.53 -5.40 -0.32
C PHE A 378 17.44 -4.04 0.38
N GLY A 379 18.22 -3.10 -0.10
CA GLY A 379 17.95 -1.68 0.16
C GLY A 379 16.61 -1.29 -0.47
N VAL A 380 15.86 -0.43 0.21
CA VAL A 380 14.59 0.11 -0.31
C VAL A 380 14.82 0.97 -1.55
N LEU A 381 13.77 1.26 -2.28
CA LEU A 381 13.76 2.00 -3.54
C LEU A 381 14.47 1.23 -4.67
N ASN A 382 15.54 1.78 -5.25
CA ASN A 382 16.15 1.26 -6.48
C ASN A 382 16.63 -0.19 -6.39
N SER A 383 17.20 -0.62 -5.25
CA SER A 383 17.70 -1.99 -5.14
C SER A 383 16.57 -3.01 -5.21
N ILE A 384 15.61 -2.93 -4.30
CA ILE A 384 14.46 -3.87 -4.32
C ILE A 384 13.65 -3.75 -5.61
N ARG A 385 13.46 -2.55 -6.15
CA ARG A 385 12.70 -2.31 -7.38
C ARG A 385 13.32 -3.01 -8.59
N SER A 386 14.65 -2.93 -8.73
CA SER A 386 15.37 -3.60 -9.81
C SER A 386 15.27 -5.12 -9.72
N TRP A 387 15.36 -5.66 -8.51
CA TRP A 387 15.32 -7.09 -8.27
C TRP A 387 13.89 -7.67 -8.27
N ASN A 388 12.87 -6.89 -7.94
CA ASN A 388 11.47 -7.29 -8.05
C ASN A 388 11.02 -7.58 -9.50
N LEU A 389 11.76 -7.13 -10.49
CA LEU A 389 11.50 -7.47 -11.90
C LEU A 389 11.80 -8.96 -12.23
N PHE A 390 12.43 -9.68 -11.32
CA PHE A 390 12.87 -11.07 -11.51
C PHE A 390 12.34 -11.99 -10.40
N ASN A 391 12.18 -13.28 -10.77
CA ASN A 391 11.76 -14.32 -9.85
C ASN A 391 12.98 -14.96 -9.18
N LEU A 392 13.15 -14.72 -7.89
CA LEU A 392 14.18 -15.45 -7.12
C LEU A 392 13.86 -16.93 -7.01
N PRO A 393 14.88 -17.81 -6.82
CA PRO A 393 14.66 -19.21 -6.50
C PRO A 393 13.74 -19.38 -5.29
N ARG A 394 12.90 -20.40 -5.29
CA ARG A 394 11.86 -20.59 -4.25
C ARG A 394 12.40 -20.82 -2.84
N ASP A 395 13.62 -21.29 -2.74
CA ASP A 395 14.33 -21.58 -1.50
C ASP A 395 15.32 -20.47 -1.08
N VAL A 396 15.31 -19.34 -1.78
CA VAL A 396 16.00 -18.11 -1.43
C VAL A 396 14.99 -17.13 -0.84
N HIS A 397 15.09 -16.87 0.45
CA HIS A 397 14.21 -15.94 1.13
C HIS A 397 14.73 -14.50 1.01
N SER A 398 13.83 -13.55 0.91
CA SER A 398 14.22 -12.16 0.67
C SER A 398 13.47 -11.17 1.56
N PHE A 399 14.18 -10.10 1.97
CA PHE A 399 13.71 -9.11 2.92
C PHE A 399 14.12 -7.69 2.51
N ALA A 400 13.38 -6.70 3.00
CA ALA A 400 13.74 -5.29 2.93
C ALA A 400 13.11 -4.53 4.11
N ASN A 401 13.70 -3.42 4.52
CA ASN A 401 13.20 -2.60 5.64
C ASN A 401 12.04 -1.69 5.20
N VAL A 402 10.92 -2.28 4.83
CA VAL A 402 9.78 -1.55 4.26
C VAL A 402 8.89 -0.86 5.30
N GLY A 403 8.95 -1.24 6.56
CA GLY A 403 8.08 -0.68 7.61
C GLY A 403 8.30 0.82 7.82
N GLY A 404 9.54 1.23 8.04
CA GLY A 404 9.91 2.65 8.14
C GLY A 404 10.35 3.28 6.82
N PHE A 405 10.58 2.47 5.80
CA PHE A 405 11.07 2.86 4.47
C PHE A 405 12.36 3.70 4.46
N GLY A 406 13.18 3.58 5.55
CA GLY A 406 14.48 4.26 5.70
C GLY A 406 15.59 3.54 4.97
N ILE A 407 16.52 4.32 4.40
CA ILE A 407 17.70 3.77 3.72
C ILE A 407 18.87 3.47 4.66
N ASP A 408 18.76 3.81 5.94
CA ASP A 408 19.84 4.00 6.91
C ASP A 408 20.11 2.78 7.82
N GLY A 409 19.48 1.62 7.60
CA GLY A 409 19.63 0.45 8.46
C GLY A 409 19.58 -0.90 7.75
N GLY A 410 19.66 -0.91 6.42
CA GLY A 410 19.50 -2.15 5.63
C GLY A 410 20.64 -3.13 5.83
N VAL A 411 21.89 -2.64 5.90
CA VAL A 411 23.08 -3.46 6.14
C VAL A 411 23.04 -4.02 7.55
N SER A 412 22.72 -3.21 8.55
CA SER A 412 22.59 -3.64 9.95
C SER A 412 21.55 -4.73 10.13
N SER A 413 20.38 -4.61 9.45
CA SER A 413 19.33 -5.64 9.50
C SER A 413 19.82 -6.97 8.94
N MET A 414 20.49 -6.96 7.79
CA MET A 414 21.07 -8.16 7.18
C MET A 414 22.16 -8.77 8.10
N LEU A 415 23.03 -7.96 8.65
CA LEU A 415 24.09 -8.44 9.56
C LEU A 415 23.49 -9.09 10.81
N GLY A 416 22.46 -8.48 11.40
CA GLY A 416 21.74 -9.08 12.53
C GLY A 416 21.19 -10.45 12.20
N ALA A 417 20.57 -10.63 11.02
CA ALA A 417 20.09 -11.93 10.55
C ALA A 417 21.27 -12.93 10.39
N SER A 418 22.40 -12.50 9.84
CA SER A 418 23.57 -13.35 9.58
C SER A 418 24.24 -13.91 10.84
N PHE A 419 24.04 -13.27 12.01
CA PHE A 419 24.60 -13.73 13.28
C PHE A 419 23.91 -14.98 13.84
N ILE A 420 22.70 -15.29 13.36
CA ILE A 420 21.88 -16.40 13.89
C ILE A 420 22.25 -17.75 13.27
N ASN A 421 22.67 -17.76 12.00
CA ASN A 421 23.06 -18.99 11.31
C ASN A 421 24.31 -18.80 10.47
N HIS A 422 25.45 -19.10 11.03
CA HIS A 422 26.76 -18.95 10.37
C HIS A 422 26.99 -19.91 9.19
N ASN A 423 26.16 -20.95 9.04
CA ASN A 423 26.25 -21.91 7.92
C ASN A 423 25.39 -21.51 6.72
N ARG A 424 24.55 -20.46 6.86
CA ARG A 424 23.74 -19.92 5.77
C ARG A 424 24.44 -18.70 5.18
N LEU A 425 24.39 -18.58 3.86
CA LEU A 425 24.85 -17.37 3.16
C LEU A 425 23.78 -16.28 3.23
N TYR A 426 24.21 -15.08 3.57
CA TYR A 426 23.40 -13.86 3.62
C TYR A 426 23.93 -12.85 2.61
N PHE A 427 23.08 -12.55 1.64
CA PHE A 427 23.35 -11.57 0.60
C PHE A 427 22.69 -10.23 0.93
N GLY A 428 23.34 -9.14 0.58
CA GLY A 428 22.77 -7.81 0.62
C GLY A 428 23.00 -7.08 -0.69
N VAL A 429 21.99 -6.35 -1.17
CA VAL A 429 22.13 -5.46 -2.33
C VAL A 429 21.65 -4.08 -1.94
N PHE A 430 22.56 -3.14 -1.87
CA PHE A 430 22.32 -1.78 -1.39
C PHE A 430 22.86 -0.75 -2.39
N GLY A 431 22.15 0.39 -2.52
CA GLY A 431 22.74 1.56 -3.17
C GLY A 431 23.86 2.14 -2.32
N ASP A 432 24.80 2.84 -2.95
CA ASP A 432 25.94 3.45 -2.28
C ASP A 432 25.52 4.39 -1.14
N LEU A 433 24.57 5.27 -1.36
CA LEU A 433 24.10 6.19 -0.33
C LEU A 433 23.54 5.42 0.89
N ALA A 434 22.72 4.40 0.68
CA ALA A 434 22.20 3.55 1.75
C ALA A 434 23.31 2.79 2.50
N PHE A 435 24.29 2.27 1.76
CA PHE A 435 25.45 1.61 2.37
C PHE A 435 26.26 2.58 3.23
N PHE A 436 26.58 3.78 2.73
CA PHE A 436 27.40 4.75 3.48
C PHE A 436 26.69 5.31 4.71
N TYR A 437 25.36 5.36 4.74
CA TYR A 437 24.63 5.66 5.98
C TYR A 437 24.84 4.62 7.08
N ASP A 438 25.06 3.35 6.70
CA ASP A 438 25.13 2.19 7.61
C ASP A 438 26.51 1.49 7.56
N MET A 439 27.53 2.13 6.95
CA MET A 439 28.84 1.54 6.70
C MET A 439 29.58 1.11 7.97
N ASN A 440 29.33 1.78 9.09
CA ASN A 440 29.97 1.45 10.37
C ASN A 440 29.58 0.05 10.86
N SER A 441 28.44 -0.48 10.42
CA SER A 441 27.93 -1.77 10.85
C SER A 441 28.82 -2.94 10.41
N ILE A 442 29.48 -2.85 9.25
CA ILE A 442 30.38 -3.92 8.76
C ILE A 442 31.65 -4.07 9.59
N GLY A 443 32.01 -3.07 10.41
CA GLY A 443 33.12 -3.15 11.39
C GLY A 443 32.75 -3.93 12.66
N ASN A 444 31.56 -4.51 12.75
CA ASN A 444 31.12 -5.28 13.91
C ASN A 444 31.91 -6.60 14.01
N ARG A 445 32.44 -6.93 15.19
CA ARG A 445 33.24 -8.14 15.46
C ARG A 445 32.52 -9.48 15.18
N HIS A 446 31.19 -9.47 15.03
CA HIS A 446 30.40 -10.67 14.78
C HIS A 446 30.16 -10.94 13.30
N VAL A 447 30.61 -10.05 12.41
CA VAL A 447 30.49 -10.27 10.96
C VAL A 447 31.32 -11.49 10.56
N GLY A 448 30.66 -12.47 9.98
CA GLY A 448 31.28 -13.75 9.58
C GLY A 448 31.50 -13.86 8.07
N SER A 449 32.18 -14.93 7.69
CA SER A 449 32.48 -15.27 6.29
C SER A 449 31.22 -15.66 5.46
N ASN A 450 30.08 -15.78 6.12
CA ASN A 450 28.78 -16.05 5.50
C ASN A 450 28.10 -14.78 4.93
N VAL A 451 28.73 -13.62 5.04
CA VAL A 451 28.20 -12.32 4.58
C VAL A 451 28.70 -11.98 3.17
N ARG A 452 27.79 -11.57 2.31
CA ARG A 452 28.03 -11.13 0.92
C ARG A 452 27.30 -9.82 0.67
N ILE A 453 28.01 -8.71 0.58
CA ILE A 453 27.42 -7.38 0.37
C ILE A 453 27.74 -6.89 -1.03
N MET A 454 26.72 -6.53 -1.79
CA MET A 454 26.84 -5.83 -3.08
C MET A 454 26.43 -4.37 -2.89
N VAL A 455 27.28 -3.46 -3.33
CA VAL A 455 27.02 -2.02 -3.33
C VAL A 455 26.91 -1.53 -4.78
N ILE A 456 25.77 -1.01 -5.14
CA ILE A 456 25.54 -0.35 -6.43
C ILE A 456 25.92 1.11 -6.27
N ASN A 457 27.09 1.46 -6.78
CA ASN A 457 27.68 2.78 -6.62
C ASN A 457 27.51 3.62 -7.89
N ASN A 458 26.53 4.52 -7.88
CA ASN A 458 26.33 5.54 -8.91
C ASN A 458 26.61 6.97 -8.39
N GLY A 459 27.09 7.09 -7.15
CA GLY A 459 27.54 8.32 -6.53
C GLY A 459 26.44 9.26 -6.05
N ARG A 460 25.19 8.80 -5.93
CA ARG A 460 24.04 9.63 -5.52
C ARG A 460 22.80 8.82 -5.16
N GLY A 461 21.77 9.52 -4.67
CA GLY A 461 20.43 8.96 -4.51
C GLY A 461 19.73 8.80 -5.86
N GLN A 462 19.90 7.66 -6.51
CA GLN A 462 19.43 7.37 -7.87
C GLN A 462 17.92 7.57 -8.06
N GLU A 463 17.11 7.38 -7.02
CA GLU A 463 15.64 7.58 -7.06
C GLU A 463 15.26 8.91 -7.68
N PHE A 464 15.95 9.98 -7.30
CA PHE A 464 15.65 11.34 -7.76
C PHE A 464 16.03 11.61 -9.22
N ARG A 465 16.80 10.72 -9.84
CA ARG A 465 17.22 10.81 -11.23
C ARG A 465 16.44 9.88 -12.16
N ASN A 466 15.63 8.99 -11.61
CA ASN A 466 14.77 8.10 -12.39
C ASN A 466 13.68 8.87 -13.13
N HIS A 467 13.42 8.53 -14.37
CA HIS A 467 12.55 9.29 -15.27
C HIS A 467 11.12 9.51 -14.76
N TYR A 468 10.60 8.64 -13.92
CA TYR A 468 9.25 8.76 -13.34
C TYR A 468 9.21 9.59 -12.05
N HIS A 469 10.34 9.88 -11.45
CA HIS A 469 10.41 10.65 -10.21
C HIS A 469 10.35 12.15 -10.49
N THR A 470 9.60 12.91 -9.67
CA THR A 470 9.47 14.37 -9.82
C THR A 470 10.83 15.08 -9.81
N GLY A 471 11.81 14.59 -9.05
CA GLY A 471 13.16 15.14 -9.01
C GLY A 471 13.90 15.12 -10.36
N SER A 472 13.52 14.23 -11.28
CA SER A 472 14.14 14.09 -12.59
C SER A 472 13.98 15.34 -13.49
N ILE A 473 12.96 16.17 -13.24
CA ILE A 473 12.74 17.43 -13.97
C ILE A 473 13.90 18.42 -13.82
N PHE A 474 14.68 18.30 -12.71
CA PHE A 474 15.82 19.15 -12.45
C PHE A 474 17.12 18.64 -13.12
N GLY A 475 17.08 17.46 -13.74
CA GLY A 475 18.25 16.89 -14.40
C GLY A 475 19.48 16.85 -13.50
N LYS A 476 20.62 17.36 -14.00
CA LYS A 476 21.87 17.42 -13.24
C LYS A 476 21.85 18.38 -12.04
N ASP A 477 20.94 19.35 -12.03
CA ASP A 477 20.82 20.28 -10.90
C ASP A 477 20.27 19.58 -9.65
N ALA A 478 19.57 18.44 -9.81
CA ALA A 478 19.16 17.59 -8.68
C ALA A 478 20.33 17.05 -7.87
N ASP A 479 21.48 16.84 -8.49
CA ASP A 479 22.63 16.17 -7.85
C ASP A 479 23.15 16.93 -6.64
N LYS A 480 23.06 18.24 -6.66
CA LYS A 480 23.67 19.11 -5.65
C LYS A 480 23.01 18.99 -4.27
N TYR A 481 21.69 18.96 -4.21
CA TYR A 481 20.95 18.96 -2.93
C TYR A 481 19.84 17.91 -2.86
N ILE A 482 19.27 17.52 -3.98
CA ILE A 482 18.12 16.60 -4.04
C ILE A 482 18.62 15.14 -4.04
N ALA A 483 19.55 14.83 -4.95
CA ALA A 483 20.08 13.48 -5.14
C ALA A 483 21.37 13.21 -4.35
N ALA A 484 21.82 14.15 -3.52
CA ALA A 484 23.01 14.02 -2.67
C ALA A 484 24.27 13.54 -3.43
N GLY A 485 24.50 14.03 -4.63
CA GLY A 485 25.71 13.74 -5.40
C GLY A 485 26.95 14.42 -4.80
N GLY A 486 28.14 13.84 -5.02
CA GLY A 486 29.40 14.44 -4.60
C GLY A 486 29.81 14.12 -3.16
N HIS A 487 29.17 13.14 -2.52
CA HIS A 487 29.53 12.66 -1.18
C HIS A 487 30.17 11.26 -1.23
N PHE A 488 30.88 10.86 -0.18
CA PHE A 488 31.43 9.51 0.04
C PHE A 488 32.16 8.92 -1.19
N GLY A 489 31.73 7.79 -1.71
CA GLY A 489 32.31 7.10 -2.85
C GLY A 489 32.36 7.91 -4.15
N ASN A 490 31.56 8.95 -4.27
CA ASN A 490 31.66 9.90 -5.38
C ASN A 490 32.90 10.83 -5.25
N MET A 491 33.38 11.04 -4.01
CA MET A 491 34.61 11.78 -3.76
C MET A 491 35.87 10.90 -3.94
N SER A 492 35.76 9.59 -3.64
CA SER A 492 36.89 8.65 -3.73
C SER A 492 36.40 7.29 -4.20
N LYS A 493 36.91 6.82 -5.34
CA LYS A 493 36.60 5.48 -5.88
C LYS A 493 37.27 4.35 -5.12
N THR A 494 38.23 4.65 -4.23
CA THR A 494 38.91 3.64 -3.41
C THR A 494 38.39 3.59 -1.97
N LEU A 495 37.52 4.52 -1.57
CA LEU A 495 37.05 4.63 -0.18
C LEU A 495 36.48 3.31 0.33
N LEU A 496 35.57 2.70 -0.43
CA LEU A 496 34.90 1.47 -0.01
C LEU A 496 35.86 0.29 -0.04
N LYS A 497 36.77 0.23 -1.03
CA LYS A 497 37.82 -0.77 -1.10
C LYS A 497 38.71 -0.73 0.14
N ASP A 498 39.32 0.43 0.40
CA ASP A 498 40.27 0.60 1.50
C ASP A 498 39.59 0.31 2.86
N TYR A 499 38.34 0.74 3.03
CA TYR A 499 37.56 0.48 4.23
C TYR A 499 37.25 -1.01 4.43
N ALA A 500 36.76 -1.70 3.39
CA ALA A 500 36.42 -3.11 3.45
C ALA A 500 37.64 -4.00 3.68
N GLU A 501 38.73 -3.77 2.94
CA GLU A 501 40.00 -4.54 3.08
C GLU A 501 40.62 -4.37 4.48
N ASN A 502 40.60 -3.16 5.05
CA ASN A 502 41.05 -2.91 6.41
C ASN A 502 40.20 -3.59 7.50
N LEU A 503 38.94 -3.92 7.18
CA LEU A 503 38.05 -4.69 8.05
C LEU A 503 38.07 -6.21 7.77
N GLY A 504 38.96 -6.66 6.88
CA GLY A 504 39.13 -8.08 6.57
C GLY A 504 38.14 -8.68 5.56
N PHE A 505 37.48 -7.83 4.79
CA PHE A 505 36.63 -8.31 3.68
C PHE A 505 37.47 -8.63 2.44
N THR A 506 37.09 -9.64 1.71
CA THR A 506 37.51 -9.80 0.31
C THR A 506 36.75 -8.77 -0.53
N TYR A 507 37.46 -7.81 -1.11
CA TYR A 507 36.86 -6.80 -1.99
C TYR A 507 36.98 -7.22 -3.44
N ILE A 508 35.86 -7.10 -4.19
CA ILE A 508 35.81 -7.24 -5.64
C ILE A 508 35.03 -6.07 -6.23
N SER A 509 35.31 -5.71 -7.48
CA SER A 509 34.59 -4.62 -8.14
C SER A 509 34.37 -4.88 -9.61
N ALA A 510 33.40 -4.18 -10.20
CA ALA A 510 33.14 -4.15 -11.63
C ALA A 510 32.55 -2.77 -12.04
N SER A 511 33.00 -2.27 -13.18
CA SER A 511 32.54 -1.00 -13.77
C SER A 511 31.81 -1.20 -15.12
N ASP A 512 31.82 -2.41 -15.62
CA ASP A 512 31.15 -2.79 -16.87
C ASP A 512 30.73 -4.27 -16.87
N LYS A 513 30.06 -4.69 -17.95
CA LYS A 513 29.54 -6.04 -18.12
C LYS A 513 30.64 -7.12 -18.20
N GLU A 514 31.79 -6.81 -18.76
CA GLU A 514 32.89 -7.78 -18.92
C GLU A 514 33.63 -7.97 -17.60
N GLU A 515 33.96 -6.91 -16.89
CA GLU A 515 34.53 -6.99 -15.55
C GLU A 515 33.59 -7.75 -14.61
N PHE A 516 32.28 -7.46 -14.68
CA PHE A 516 31.29 -8.16 -13.87
C PHE A 516 31.27 -9.67 -14.14
N LYS A 517 31.27 -10.09 -15.41
CA LYS A 517 31.30 -11.52 -15.80
C LYS A 517 32.53 -12.25 -15.27
N ASN A 518 33.64 -11.57 -15.12
CA ASN A 518 34.89 -12.16 -14.64
C ASN A 518 34.89 -12.41 -13.13
N VAL A 519 34.10 -11.65 -12.34
CA VAL A 519 34.20 -11.66 -10.87
C VAL A 519 32.95 -12.16 -10.15
N TYR A 520 31.74 -12.08 -10.76
CA TYR A 520 30.47 -12.38 -10.08
C TYR A 520 30.40 -13.78 -9.49
N ALA A 521 31.08 -14.77 -10.09
CA ALA A 521 31.10 -16.15 -9.61
C ALA A 521 31.70 -16.27 -8.19
N THR A 522 32.61 -15.39 -7.82
CA THR A 522 33.14 -15.30 -6.46
C THR A 522 32.05 -14.84 -5.48
N PHE A 523 31.24 -13.87 -5.88
CA PHE A 523 30.16 -13.34 -5.03
C PHE A 523 29.06 -14.37 -4.77
N VAL A 524 28.64 -15.12 -5.78
CA VAL A 524 27.58 -16.16 -5.65
C VAL A 524 28.14 -17.57 -5.39
N ASN A 525 29.39 -17.70 -4.97
CA ASN A 525 29.95 -19.01 -4.63
C ASN A 525 29.10 -19.66 -3.50
N PRO A 526 28.61 -20.90 -3.69
CA PRO A 526 27.75 -21.56 -2.71
C PRO A 526 28.48 -21.97 -1.42
N ASN A 527 29.80 -21.97 -1.42
CA ASN A 527 30.60 -22.33 -0.26
C ASN A 527 30.90 -21.10 0.60
N LEU A 528 31.03 -21.31 1.89
CA LEU A 528 31.62 -20.31 2.78
C LEU A 528 33.07 -20.02 2.35
N THR A 529 33.45 -18.78 2.40
CA THR A 529 34.83 -18.31 2.12
C THR A 529 35.57 -18.04 3.42
N ASP A 530 36.88 -17.78 3.36
CA ASP A 530 37.66 -17.48 4.55
C ASP A 530 37.30 -16.11 5.17
N SER A 531 36.72 -15.21 4.38
CA SER A 531 36.33 -13.87 4.79
C SER A 531 35.00 -13.45 4.17
N PRO A 532 34.27 -12.48 4.76
CA PRO A 532 33.09 -11.87 4.11
C PRO A 532 33.49 -11.21 2.79
N ILE A 533 32.54 -11.08 1.86
CA ILE A 533 32.79 -10.47 0.54
C ILE A 533 32.03 -9.15 0.43
N LEU A 534 32.71 -8.13 -0.09
CA LEU A 534 32.11 -6.88 -0.52
C LEU A 534 32.34 -6.70 -2.02
N PHE A 535 31.25 -6.58 -2.78
CA PHE A 535 31.26 -6.41 -4.21
C PHE A 535 30.72 -5.02 -4.58
N GLU A 536 31.59 -4.15 -5.07
CA GLU A 536 31.21 -2.81 -5.51
C GLU A 536 31.01 -2.77 -7.03
N CYS A 537 29.81 -2.39 -7.46
CA CYS A 537 29.46 -2.23 -8.86
C CYS A 537 29.29 -0.74 -9.17
N PHE A 538 30.21 -0.18 -9.98
CA PHE A 538 30.16 1.22 -10.41
C PHE A 538 29.26 1.36 -11.61
N THR A 539 28.07 1.97 -11.44
CA THR A 539 27.11 2.16 -12.50
C THR A 539 26.94 3.64 -12.86
N ASP A 540 26.44 3.90 -14.06
CA ASP A 540 26.13 5.28 -14.48
C ASP A 540 24.68 5.63 -14.17
N THR A 541 24.44 6.86 -13.74
CA THR A 541 23.11 7.37 -13.36
C THR A 541 22.10 7.37 -14.51
N ASP A 542 22.51 7.77 -15.69
CA ASP A 542 21.62 7.85 -16.84
C ASP A 542 21.33 6.43 -17.37
N ASP A 543 22.31 5.52 -17.30
CA ASP A 543 22.15 4.09 -17.60
C ASP A 543 21.20 3.40 -16.63
N GLU A 544 21.27 3.68 -15.34
CA GLU A 544 20.32 3.21 -14.32
C GLU A 544 18.89 3.63 -14.67
N ALA A 545 18.67 4.93 -14.91
CA ALA A 545 17.36 5.47 -15.23
C ALA A 545 16.81 4.93 -16.55
N ASN A 546 17.66 4.78 -17.57
CA ASN A 546 17.30 4.25 -18.88
C ASN A 546 16.98 2.76 -18.83
N ALA A 547 17.74 1.96 -18.07
CA ALA A 547 17.50 0.53 -17.92
C ALA A 547 16.14 0.27 -17.27
N LEU A 548 15.84 0.94 -16.17
CA LEU A 548 14.54 0.81 -15.49
C LEU A 548 13.39 1.24 -16.39
N LYS A 549 13.52 2.37 -17.08
CA LYS A 549 12.53 2.86 -18.05
C LYS A 549 12.30 1.87 -19.20
N ALA A 550 13.34 1.23 -19.69
CA ALA A 550 13.25 0.26 -20.77
C ALA A 550 12.41 -0.96 -20.36
N TYR A 551 12.61 -1.46 -19.14
CA TYR A 551 11.83 -2.57 -18.59
C TYR A 551 10.37 -2.18 -18.32
N TRP A 552 10.11 -0.98 -17.83
CA TRP A 552 8.75 -0.50 -17.54
C TRP A 552 7.95 -0.12 -18.80
N ASN A 553 8.62 -0.03 -19.93
CA ASN A 553 8.00 0.32 -21.21
C ASN A 553 8.22 -0.76 -22.28
N ALA A 554 8.47 -1.99 -21.90
CA ALA A 554 8.69 -3.10 -22.83
C ALA A 554 7.55 -3.24 -23.86
N ASP A 555 6.32 -2.89 -23.47
CA ASP A 555 5.16 -2.85 -24.38
C ASP A 555 5.14 -1.68 -25.36
N LYS A 556 5.74 -0.54 -25.00
CA LYS A 556 5.70 0.67 -25.87
C LYS A 556 6.62 0.57 -27.08
N ASP A 557 7.73 -0.14 -26.94
CA ASP A 557 8.76 -0.21 -28.00
C ASP A 557 8.32 -1.02 -29.22
N ILE A 558 7.33 -1.90 -29.09
CA ILE A 558 6.82 -2.66 -30.24
C ILE A 558 6.11 -1.74 -31.22
N LYS A 559 5.26 -0.82 -30.75
CA LYS A 559 4.59 0.15 -31.63
C LYS A 559 5.60 1.05 -32.32
N ASN A 560 6.58 1.53 -31.57
CA ASN A 560 7.65 2.37 -32.11
C ASN A 560 8.58 1.59 -33.03
N THR A 561 8.91 0.34 -32.74
CA THR A 561 9.72 -0.53 -33.58
C THR A 561 9.00 -0.90 -34.87
N ILE A 562 7.69 -1.22 -34.81
CA ILE A 562 6.88 -1.46 -36.02
C ILE A 562 6.74 -0.19 -36.82
N ILE A 563 6.44 0.95 -36.18
CA ILE A 563 6.34 2.27 -36.85
C ILE A 563 7.69 2.65 -37.45
N ASN A 564 8.78 2.48 -36.75
CA ASN A 564 10.13 2.81 -37.24
C ASN A 564 10.57 1.85 -38.35
N LYS A 565 10.32 0.53 -38.25
CA LYS A 565 10.53 -0.41 -39.35
C LYS A 565 9.68 -0.09 -40.58
N VAL A 566 8.41 0.26 -40.40
CA VAL A 566 7.54 0.69 -41.53
C VAL A 566 8.03 2.00 -42.13
N ILE A 567 8.52 2.93 -41.32
CA ILE A 567 9.11 4.20 -41.79
C ILE A 567 10.43 3.94 -42.55
N GLU A 568 11.26 3.02 -42.05
CA GLU A 568 12.55 2.66 -42.65
C GLU A 568 12.38 1.93 -43.98
N VAL A 569 11.47 0.94 -44.03
CA VAL A 569 11.12 0.18 -45.25
C VAL A 569 10.43 1.06 -46.28
N SER A 570 9.73 2.11 -45.85
CA SER A 570 9.04 3.06 -46.76
C SER A 570 9.91 4.23 -47.20
N GLY A 571 11.20 4.26 -46.86
CA GLY A 571 12.12 5.35 -47.32
C GLY A 571 12.05 6.63 -46.50
N GLY A 572 11.53 6.55 -45.25
CA GLY A 572 11.49 7.66 -44.31
C GLY A 572 10.11 8.29 -44.13
N LYS A 573 9.96 9.10 -43.06
CA LYS A 573 8.67 9.74 -42.67
C LYS A 573 8.03 10.57 -43.80
N GLN A 574 8.84 11.20 -44.67
CA GLN A 574 8.34 12.04 -45.76
C GLN A 574 7.82 11.19 -46.93
N ALA A 575 8.49 10.10 -47.26
CA ALA A 575 8.05 9.15 -48.28
C ALA A 575 6.72 8.46 -47.88
N LEU A 576 6.58 8.07 -46.61
CA LEU A 576 5.34 7.51 -46.07
C LEU A 576 4.17 8.51 -46.14
N ARG A 577 4.44 9.80 -45.85
CA ARG A 577 3.45 10.88 -46.02
C ARG A 577 3.02 11.08 -47.47
N ASN A 578 3.94 10.99 -48.37
CA ASN A 578 3.68 11.17 -49.81
C ASN A 578 2.87 10.01 -50.41
N VAL A 579 3.11 8.78 -49.92
CA VAL A 579 2.40 7.57 -50.38
C VAL A 579 1.00 7.43 -49.75
N LEU A 580 0.84 7.72 -48.46
CA LEU A 580 -0.43 7.49 -47.75
C LEU A 580 -1.35 8.72 -47.69
N GLY A 581 -0.81 9.91 -47.92
CA GLY A 581 -1.54 11.17 -47.76
C GLY A 581 -2.08 11.41 -46.35
N PRO A 582 -2.67 12.58 -46.05
CA PRO A 582 -3.17 12.92 -44.71
C PRO A 582 -4.28 11.98 -44.21
N ARG A 583 -5.13 11.48 -45.13
CA ARG A 583 -6.22 10.54 -44.78
C ARG A 583 -5.72 9.14 -44.54
N GLY A 584 -4.72 8.67 -45.30
CA GLY A 584 -4.09 7.35 -45.09
C GLY A 584 -3.33 7.26 -43.77
N ILE A 585 -2.65 8.34 -43.36
CA ILE A 585 -1.97 8.40 -42.06
C ILE A 585 -2.97 8.38 -40.91
N LYS A 586 -4.10 9.08 -41.04
CA LYS A 586 -5.18 9.04 -40.02
C LYS A 586 -5.81 7.67 -39.93
N PHE A 587 -6.02 6.99 -41.05
CA PHE A 587 -6.52 5.61 -41.12
C PHE A 587 -5.50 4.60 -40.54
N PHE A 588 -4.22 4.75 -40.84
CA PHE A 588 -3.15 3.91 -40.32
C PHE A 588 -3.00 4.07 -38.80
N ARG A 589 -3.09 5.28 -38.26
CA ARG A 589 -3.16 5.55 -36.82
C ARG A 589 -4.43 4.98 -36.18
N THR A 590 -5.55 5.02 -36.89
CA THR A 590 -6.83 4.47 -36.39
C THR A 590 -6.83 2.94 -36.36
N ILE A 591 -6.16 2.29 -37.33
CA ILE A 591 -5.97 0.82 -37.32
C ILE A 591 -5.00 0.39 -36.24
N LEU A 592 -3.90 1.10 -36.05
CA LEU A 592 -2.96 0.88 -34.95
C LEU A 592 -3.62 1.11 -33.58
N ASN A 593 -4.55 2.08 -33.49
CA ASN A 593 -5.33 2.34 -32.27
C ASN A 593 -6.58 1.45 -32.10
N LYS A 594 -7.04 0.72 -33.15
CA LYS A 594 -8.20 -0.20 -33.07
C LYS A 594 -7.81 -1.68 -32.94
N ARG A 595 -6.53 -2.02 -33.10
CA ARG A 595 -5.97 -3.36 -32.83
C ARG A 595 -5.24 -3.43 -31.49
N THR A 596 -5.49 -2.41 -30.67
CA THR A 596 -5.02 -2.32 -29.30
C THR A 596 -6.23 -2.26 -28.37
#